data_a294de6889d331a7419d8f41c451acb8
#
_entry.id   a294de6889d331a7419d8f41c451acb8
#
_cell.length_a   1.000
_cell.length_b   1.000
_cell.length_c   1.000
_cell.angle_alpha   90.00
_cell.angle_beta   90.00
_cell.angle_gamma   90.00
#
_symmetry.space_group_name_H-M   'P 1'
#
loop_
_entity.id
_entity.type
_entity.pdbx_description
1 polymer ?
#
loop_
_entity_poly.entity_id
_entity_poly.type
_entity_poly.pdbx_seq_one_letter_code
_entity_poly.pdbx_strand_id
1 'polypeptide(L)'
;TFQSVDQARPALEAARAVSSGPPVVLHLKLQQRAAPTGWLEDPGRFVAEAAALGAKVVGVNCCAPWDAAAFADAVKDAPEVREGRVLISAMPNAGGFERIGQRFLSRVNPEFMGRLAKTLADKDVRLIGGCCEVHPPHIAEMRNYLQPSRAGGAAGASVSVHGRTPAGPLEKKANGPFSRKLFNGEFAVSVEVLPPRGTGPRVIEEKVEFVRRLAASGLADAIDLTDGSRGIALVPPGDFAGVIRDRLGWTPEAGDRLEIIPHFSTRDLNAMGMQSRLMGYHSRRIHNVLFITGDPPKMSPTYPRSTAVFDLDSVGMVRYAHSFLNAGLDFGGQPLGRQADPRTHFTIGSGAAPAALTVARALEKLQR
;
A
#
# COMPACT_ATOMS: atom_id res chain seq x y z
N THR A 1 -1.78 -8.05 -24.21
CA THR A 1 -2.85 -9.00 -23.82
C THR A 1 -4.10 -8.71 -24.61
N PHE A 2 -4.70 -9.73 -25.22
CA PHE A 2 -5.88 -9.64 -26.10
C PHE A 2 -6.93 -10.66 -25.68
N GLN A 3 -8.14 -10.56 -26.21
CA GLN A 3 -9.21 -11.53 -25.93
C GLN A 3 -9.25 -12.68 -26.94
N SER A 4 -8.67 -12.48 -28.12
CA SER A 4 -8.55 -13.51 -29.16
C SER A 4 -7.29 -13.30 -30.00
N VAL A 5 -6.89 -14.33 -30.75
CA VAL A 5 -5.77 -14.24 -31.69
C VAL A 5 -6.08 -13.28 -32.86
N ASP A 6 -7.33 -13.21 -33.27
CA ASP A 6 -7.74 -12.30 -34.38
C ASP A 6 -7.55 -10.83 -33.96
N GLN A 7 -7.84 -10.50 -32.70
CA GLN A 7 -7.57 -9.15 -32.18
C GLN A 7 -6.05 -8.87 -32.05
N ALA A 8 -5.25 -9.90 -31.80
CA ALA A 8 -3.80 -9.77 -31.69
C ALA A 8 -3.07 -9.68 -33.00
N ARG A 9 -3.67 -10.19 -34.09
CA ARG A 9 -3.05 -10.32 -35.43
C ARG A 9 -2.43 -9.01 -35.94
N PRO A 10 -3.16 -7.88 -36.00
CA PRO A 10 -2.57 -6.63 -36.49
C PRO A 10 -1.36 -6.17 -35.70
N ALA A 11 -1.38 -6.37 -34.36
CA ALA A 11 -0.28 -6.00 -33.50
C ALA A 11 0.96 -6.90 -33.68
N LEU A 12 0.74 -8.20 -33.91
CA LEU A 12 1.81 -9.15 -34.26
C LEU A 12 2.43 -8.87 -35.62
N GLU A 13 1.63 -8.57 -36.61
CA GLU A 13 2.10 -8.20 -37.97
C GLU A 13 2.95 -6.91 -37.90
N ALA A 14 2.47 -5.90 -37.17
CA ALA A 14 3.24 -4.67 -36.95
C ALA A 14 4.55 -4.93 -36.21
N ALA A 15 4.55 -5.77 -35.19
CA ALA A 15 5.76 -6.13 -34.44
C ALA A 15 6.79 -6.87 -35.31
N ARG A 16 6.35 -7.72 -36.23
CA ARG A 16 7.21 -8.42 -37.22
C ARG A 16 7.82 -7.49 -38.27
N ALA A 17 7.15 -6.40 -38.60
CA ALA A 17 7.66 -5.41 -39.54
C ALA A 17 8.89 -4.67 -38.98
N VAL A 18 9.11 -4.70 -37.65
CA VAL A 18 10.28 -4.15 -37.00
C VAL A 18 11.37 -5.22 -36.92
N SER A 19 12.23 -5.28 -37.93
CA SER A 19 13.19 -6.37 -38.17
C SER A 19 14.29 -6.58 -37.09
N SER A 20 14.40 -5.71 -36.10
CA SER A 20 15.39 -5.79 -35.00
C SER A 20 14.78 -5.67 -33.62
N GLY A 21 13.48 -5.93 -33.48
CA GLY A 21 12.75 -5.81 -32.22
C GLY A 21 13.03 -6.94 -31.21
N PRO A 22 12.74 -6.74 -29.93
CA PRO A 22 12.81 -7.78 -28.91
C PRO A 22 11.82 -8.91 -29.21
N PRO A 23 12.01 -10.11 -28.62
CA PRO A 23 11.08 -11.23 -28.80
C PRO A 23 9.67 -10.86 -28.36
N VAL A 24 8.67 -11.23 -29.13
CA VAL A 24 7.26 -10.92 -28.86
C VAL A 24 6.67 -11.93 -27.89
N VAL A 25 6.10 -11.42 -26.82
CA VAL A 25 5.30 -12.16 -25.82
C VAL A 25 3.83 -11.88 -26.06
N LEU A 26 3.05 -12.89 -26.38
CA LEU A 26 1.60 -12.76 -26.59
C LEU A 26 0.82 -13.43 -25.48
N HIS A 27 -0.05 -12.66 -24.83
CA HIS A 27 -0.96 -13.19 -23.83
C HIS A 27 -2.41 -13.06 -24.24
N LEU A 28 -3.21 -14.06 -23.93
CA LEU A 28 -4.65 -14.00 -23.90
C LEU A 28 -5.18 -13.71 -22.50
N LYS A 29 -6.24 -12.93 -22.42
CA LYS A 29 -7.12 -12.89 -21.26
C LYS A 29 -8.14 -14.02 -21.42
N LEU A 30 -7.77 -15.20 -20.95
CA LEU A 30 -8.64 -16.36 -21.00
C LEU A 30 -9.78 -16.27 -19.99
N GLN A 31 -10.96 -16.63 -20.45
CA GLN A 31 -12.12 -16.88 -19.58
C GLN A 31 -12.67 -18.26 -19.93
N GLN A 32 -12.74 -19.13 -18.92
CA GLN A 32 -13.44 -20.39 -19.06
C GLN A 32 -14.95 -20.12 -18.94
N ARG A 33 -15.74 -20.62 -19.89
CA ARG A 33 -17.21 -20.54 -19.78
C ARG A 33 -17.72 -21.52 -18.75
N ALA A 34 -18.77 -21.12 -18.04
CA ALA A 34 -19.37 -21.91 -16.96
C ALA A 34 -20.05 -23.21 -17.40
N ALA A 35 -20.13 -23.57 -18.65
CA ALA A 35 -20.50 -24.85 -19.28
C ALA A 35 -21.12 -24.66 -20.68
N PRO A 36 -21.24 -25.66 -21.52
CA PRO A 36 -20.62 -26.99 -21.56
C PRO A 36 -19.42 -27.06 -22.54
N THR A 37 -18.99 -25.95 -23.13
CA THR A 37 -18.00 -25.91 -24.23
C THR A 37 -16.60 -25.44 -23.82
N GLY A 38 -16.32 -25.22 -22.52
CA GLY A 38 -15.00 -24.92 -22.00
C GLY A 38 -14.50 -23.49 -22.28
N TRP A 39 -13.67 -23.32 -23.28
CA TRP A 39 -12.95 -22.07 -23.56
C TRP A 39 -13.72 -21.15 -24.51
N LEU A 40 -13.55 -19.82 -24.36
CA LEU A 40 -14.02 -18.86 -25.34
C LEU A 40 -13.22 -18.94 -26.66
N GLU A 41 -11.95 -19.31 -26.55
CA GLU A 41 -11.05 -19.58 -27.65
C GLU A 41 -10.31 -20.89 -27.36
N ASP A 42 -10.15 -21.74 -28.35
CA ASP A 42 -9.41 -22.98 -28.21
C ASP A 42 -7.92 -22.72 -27.93
N PRO A 43 -7.37 -23.22 -26.80
CA PRO A 43 -5.99 -22.96 -26.43
C PRO A 43 -4.96 -23.49 -27.43
N GLY A 44 -5.20 -24.65 -28.03
CA GLY A 44 -4.28 -25.25 -29.00
C GLY A 44 -4.24 -24.44 -30.29
N ARG A 45 -5.41 -24.06 -30.79
CA ARG A 45 -5.51 -23.19 -31.96
C ARG A 45 -4.82 -21.85 -31.74
N PHE A 46 -5.03 -21.24 -30.54
CA PHE A 46 -4.36 -19.98 -30.17
C PHE A 46 -2.84 -20.10 -30.21
N VAL A 47 -2.28 -21.17 -29.63
CA VAL A 47 -0.83 -21.40 -29.63
C VAL A 47 -0.29 -21.57 -31.07
N ALA A 48 -0.97 -22.35 -31.88
CA ALA A 48 -0.56 -22.62 -33.27
C ALA A 48 -0.57 -21.33 -34.12
N GLU A 49 -1.65 -20.56 -34.08
CA GLU A 49 -1.78 -19.30 -34.83
C GLU A 49 -0.78 -18.23 -34.33
N ALA A 50 -0.61 -18.09 -33.02
CA ALA A 50 0.36 -17.14 -32.45
C ALA A 50 1.80 -17.51 -32.87
N ALA A 51 2.14 -18.79 -32.89
CA ALA A 51 3.44 -19.28 -33.35
C ALA A 51 3.66 -18.97 -34.82
N ALA A 52 2.64 -19.23 -35.67
CA ALA A 52 2.67 -18.91 -37.10
C ALA A 52 2.85 -17.41 -37.36
N LEU A 53 2.28 -16.56 -36.50
CA LEU A 53 2.45 -15.11 -36.52
C LEU A 53 3.77 -14.63 -35.89
N GLY A 54 4.64 -15.55 -35.45
CA GLY A 54 6.00 -15.25 -34.99
C GLY A 54 6.16 -14.90 -33.53
N ALA A 55 5.13 -15.11 -32.68
CA ALA A 55 5.29 -14.98 -31.22
C ALA A 55 6.28 -16.05 -30.72
N LYS A 56 7.19 -15.63 -29.82
CA LYS A 56 8.18 -16.53 -29.21
C LYS A 56 7.74 -17.04 -27.82
N VAL A 57 6.89 -16.29 -27.15
CA VAL A 57 6.28 -16.67 -25.88
C VAL A 57 4.77 -16.47 -26.01
N VAL A 58 4.01 -17.48 -25.69
CA VAL A 58 2.56 -17.47 -25.77
C VAL A 58 1.98 -17.90 -24.43
N GLY A 59 0.91 -17.26 -23.99
CA GLY A 59 0.35 -17.65 -22.72
C GLY A 59 -0.89 -16.87 -22.31
N VAL A 60 -1.14 -16.90 -21.00
CA VAL A 60 -2.34 -16.29 -20.40
C VAL A 60 -1.98 -15.22 -19.40
N ASN A 61 -2.81 -14.18 -19.34
CA ASN A 61 -2.65 -13.08 -18.39
C ASN A 61 -4.00 -12.63 -17.85
N CYS A 62 -4.03 -12.23 -16.61
CA CYS A 62 -5.24 -11.70 -15.95
C CYS A 62 -6.42 -12.69 -15.94
N CYS A 63 -6.13 -13.96 -15.77
CA CYS A 63 -7.08 -15.06 -15.58
C CYS A 63 -7.02 -15.58 -14.14
N ALA A 64 -7.99 -16.41 -13.76
CA ALA A 64 -7.93 -17.08 -12.48
C ALA A 64 -6.75 -18.11 -12.42
N PRO A 65 -6.19 -18.38 -11.24
CA PRO A 65 -5.08 -19.32 -11.09
C PRO A 65 -5.36 -20.73 -11.65
N TRP A 66 -6.57 -21.22 -11.43
CA TRP A 66 -7.01 -22.52 -11.96
C TRP A 66 -7.19 -22.53 -13.48
N ASP A 67 -7.57 -21.38 -14.09
CA ASP A 67 -7.66 -21.25 -15.54
C ASP A 67 -6.26 -21.26 -16.17
N ALA A 68 -5.27 -20.65 -15.51
CA ALA A 68 -3.88 -20.72 -15.96
C ALA A 68 -3.34 -22.16 -15.94
N ALA A 69 -3.66 -22.92 -14.89
CA ALA A 69 -3.28 -24.33 -14.78
C ALA A 69 -3.96 -25.19 -15.84
N ALA A 70 -5.25 -24.97 -16.09
CA ALA A 70 -6.01 -25.67 -17.13
C ALA A 70 -5.52 -25.32 -18.53
N PHE A 71 -5.16 -24.06 -18.79
CA PHE A 71 -4.52 -23.66 -20.05
C PHE A 71 -3.20 -24.41 -20.26
N ALA A 72 -2.33 -24.45 -19.25
CA ALA A 72 -1.07 -25.17 -19.35
C ALA A 72 -1.30 -26.65 -19.69
N ASP A 73 -2.29 -27.30 -19.07
CA ASP A 73 -2.66 -28.69 -19.40
C ASP A 73 -3.14 -28.85 -20.85
N ALA A 74 -3.93 -27.90 -21.35
CA ALA A 74 -4.48 -27.96 -22.70
C ALA A 74 -3.42 -27.79 -23.80
N VAL A 75 -2.30 -27.10 -23.50
CA VAL A 75 -1.29 -26.75 -24.53
C VAL A 75 0.05 -27.46 -24.37
N LYS A 76 0.33 -28.16 -23.25
CA LYS A 76 1.63 -28.82 -23.00
C LYS A 76 2.06 -29.80 -24.09
N ASP A 77 1.11 -30.44 -24.74
CA ASP A 77 1.34 -31.43 -25.80
C ASP A 77 1.21 -30.85 -27.24
N ALA A 78 0.95 -29.55 -27.38
CA ALA A 78 0.90 -28.87 -28.64
C ALA A 78 2.24 -29.02 -29.42
N PRO A 79 2.25 -29.29 -30.72
CA PRO A 79 3.48 -29.47 -31.53
C PRO A 79 4.43 -28.28 -31.37
N GLU A 80 3.90 -27.05 -31.36
CA GLU A 80 4.66 -25.81 -31.23
C GLU A 80 5.44 -25.71 -29.92
N VAL A 81 4.86 -26.24 -28.84
CA VAL A 81 5.44 -26.28 -27.50
C VAL A 81 6.47 -27.39 -27.40
N ARG A 82 6.12 -28.62 -27.83
CA ARG A 82 7.01 -29.77 -27.78
C ARG A 82 8.27 -29.62 -28.64
N GLU A 83 8.16 -28.96 -29.76
CA GLU A 83 9.28 -28.66 -30.65
C GLU A 83 10.08 -27.41 -30.22
N GLY A 84 9.69 -26.74 -29.12
CA GLY A 84 10.35 -25.57 -28.58
C GLY A 84 10.24 -24.31 -29.48
N ARG A 85 9.26 -24.30 -30.41
CA ARG A 85 9.03 -23.15 -31.31
C ARG A 85 8.47 -21.96 -30.54
N VAL A 86 7.68 -22.25 -29.49
CA VAL A 86 7.17 -21.26 -28.52
C VAL A 86 7.37 -21.73 -27.08
N LEU A 87 7.57 -20.78 -26.18
CA LEU A 87 7.56 -21.02 -24.74
C LEU A 87 6.20 -20.63 -24.16
N ILE A 88 5.76 -21.34 -23.13
CA ILE A 88 4.49 -21.02 -22.46
C ILE A 88 4.72 -20.09 -21.28
N SER A 89 3.80 -19.11 -21.16
CA SER A 89 3.76 -18.13 -20.07
C SER A 89 2.43 -18.16 -19.32
N ALA A 90 2.46 -17.93 -18.01
CA ALA A 90 1.27 -17.80 -17.18
C ALA A 90 1.42 -16.64 -16.19
N MET A 91 0.52 -15.66 -16.30
CA MET A 91 0.44 -14.48 -15.43
C MET A 91 -0.97 -14.37 -14.83
N PRO A 92 -1.37 -15.32 -13.95
CA PRO A 92 -2.70 -15.28 -13.33
C PRO A 92 -2.84 -14.10 -12.36
N ASN A 93 -4.10 -13.73 -12.07
CA ASN A 93 -4.41 -12.89 -10.94
C ASN A 93 -4.44 -13.70 -9.63
N ALA A 94 -4.61 -13.02 -8.48
CA ALA A 94 -4.73 -13.69 -7.18
C ALA A 94 -6.15 -14.28 -6.93
N GLY A 95 -6.81 -14.82 -7.95
CA GLY A 95 -8.09 -15.52 -7.85
C GLY A 95 -9.31 -14.61 -7.80
N GLY A 96 -9.15 -13.30 -7.93
CA GLY A 96 -10.21 -12.31 -7.78
C GLY A 96 -10.62 -12.12 -6.31
N PHE A 97 -11.62 -11.28 -6.13
CA PHE A 97 -12.17 -11.00 -4.79
C PHE A 97 -13.43 -11.84 -4.53
N GLU A 98 -13.52 -12.37 -3.34
CA GLU A 98 -14.77 -12.88 -2.81
C GLU A 98 -15.35 -11.87 -1.84
N ARG A 99 -16.61 -11.51 -2.07
CA ARG A 99 -17.34 -10.65 -1.15
C ARG A 99 -17.93 -11.49 -0.01
N ILE A 100 -17.36 -11.34 1.18
CA ILE A 100 -17.92 -11.94 2.40
C ILE A 100 -18.52 -10.80 3.23
N GLY A 101 -19.84 -10.67 3.18
CA GLY A 101 -20.53 -9.52 3.76
C GLY A 101 -20.17 -8.22 3.05
N GLN A 102 -19.53 -7.30 3.76
CA GLN A 102 -19.05 -6.03 3.21
C GLN A 102 -17.55 -6.03 2.89
N ARG A 103 -16.86 -7.15 3.06
CA ARG A 103 -15.43 -7.27 2.81
C ARG A 103 -15.15 -7.98 1.50
N PHE A 104 -14.14 -7.48 0.80
CA PHE A 104 -13.55 -8.16 -0.35
C PHE A 104 -12.26 -8.85 0.13
N LEU A 105 -12.23 -10.17 0.02
CA LEU A 105 -11.06 -10.96 0.36
C LEU A 105 -10.46 -11.53 -0.93
N SER A 106 -9.14 -11.44 -1.07
CA SER A 106 -8.43 -12.18 -2.11
C SER A 106 -8.60 -13.68 -1.84
N ARG A 107 -8.99 -14.44 -2.87
CA ARG A 107 -9.19 -15.90 -2.75
C ARG A 107 -7.89 -16.67 -2.62
N VAL A 108 -6.79 -16.02 -2.94
CA VAL A 108 -5.50 -16.71 -3.09
C VAL A 108 -4.45 -16.02 -2.24
N ASN A 109 -3.80 -16.79 -1.38
CA ASN A 109 -2.69 -16.34 -0.55
C ASN A 109 -1.33 -16.63 -1.23
N PRO A 110 -0.22 -16.06 -0.74
CA PRO A 110 1.11 -16.30 -1.29
C PRO A 110 1.50 -17.77 -1.40
N GLU A 111 1.19 -18.59 -0.39
CA GLU A 111 1.51 -20.02 -0.39
C GLU A 111 0.80 -20.77 -1.51
N PHE A 112 -0.47 -20.46 -1.78
CA PHE A 112 -1.20 -21.04 -2.90
C PHE A 112 -0.52 -20.70 -4.23
N MET A 113 -0.09 -19.43 -4.41
CA MET A 113 0.62 -19.00 -5.62
C MET A 113 1.98 -19.70 -5.77
N GLY A 114 2.65 -19.98 -4.67
CA GLY A 114 3.88 -20.80 -4.66
C GLY A 114 3.63 -22.21 -5.17
N ARG A 115 2.61 -22.90 -4.65
CA ARG A 115 2.19 -24.24 -5.11
C ARG A 115 1.76 -24.23 -6.58
N LEU A 116 1.00 -23.20 -6.98
CA LEU A 116 0.61 -23.02 -8.37
C LEU A 116 1.82 -22.88 -9.29
N ALA A 117 2.80 -22.07 -8.90
CA ALA A 117 4.02 -21.87 -9.67
C ALA A 117 4.75 -23.18 -9.91
N LYS A 118 4.87 -24.02 -8.87
CA LYS A 118 5.43 -25.38 -9.01
C LYS A 118 4.61 -26.22 -9.98
N THR A 119 3.29 -26.26 -9.83
CA THR A 119 2.39 -26.99 -10.73
C THR A 119 2.54 -26.53 -12.19
N LEU A 120 2.67 -25.23 -12.42
CA LEU A 120 2.87 -24.65 -13.75
C LEU A 120 4.25 -25.04 -14.33
N ALA A 121 5.29 -24.99 -13.50
CA ALA A 121 6.65 -25.39 -13.92
C ALA A 121 6.71 -26.89 -14.27
N ASP A 122 6.04 -27.75 -13.49
CA ASP A 122 5.92 -29.19 -13.77
C ASP A 122 5.17 -29.47 -15.10
N LYS A 123 4.42 -28.49 -15.62
CA LYS A 123 3.72 -28.50 -16.94
C LYS A 123 4.48 -27.75 -18.03
N ASP A 124 5.77 -27.53 -17.84
CA ASP A 124 6.68 -26.87 -18.78
C ASP A 124 6.34 -25.39 -19.08
N VAL A 125 5.64 -24.72 -18.17
CA VAL A 125 5.47 -23.26 -18.24
C VAL A 125 6.79 -22.59 -17.87
N ARG A 126 7.36 -21.81 -18.80
CA ARG A 126 8.72 -21.24 -18.65
C ARG A 126 8.74 -19.81 -18.14
N LEU A 127 7.68 -19.07 -18.32
CA LEU A 127 7.55 -17.72 -17.80
C LEU A 127 6.35 -17.65 -16.84
N ILE A 128 6.63 -17.56 -15.54
CA ILE A 128 5.62 -17.58 -14.48
C ILE A 128 5.69 -16.27 -13.70
N GLY A 129 4.55 -15.65 -13.50
CA GLY A 129 4.44 -14.43 -12.73
C GLY A 129 3.02 -14.19 -12.26
N GLY A 130 2.62 -12.93 -12.16
CA GLY A 130 1.31 -12.55 -11.69
C GLY A 130 0.75 -11.31 -12.34
N CYS A 131 -0.55 -11.14 -12.22
CA CYS A 131 -1.29 -9.98 -12.69
C CYS A 131 -2.01 -9.30 -11.50
N CYS A 132 -3.27 -8.93 -11.65
CA CYS A 132 -4.05 -8.23 -10.64
C CYS A 132 -4.00 -8.93 -9.27
N GLU A 133 -3.82 -8.16 -8.19
CA GLU A 133 -3.76 -8.61 -6.78
C GLU A 133 -2.56 -9.54 -6.45
N VAL A 134 -1.66 -9.78 -7.39
CA VAL A 134 -0.41 -10.49 -7.11
C VAL A 134 0.62 -9.48 -6.65
N HIS A 135 0.98 -9.55 -5.36
CA HIS A 135 1.89 -8.66 -4.66
C HIS A 135 3.27 -9.30 -4.45
N PRO A 136 4.31 -8.53 -4.08
CA PRO A 136 5.65 -9.06 -3.86
C PRO A 136 5.74 -10.32 -3.00
N PRO A 137 4.96 -10.51 -1.91
CA PRO A 137 4.97 -11.76 -1.16
C PRO A 137 4.55 -12.99 -1.97
N HIS A 138 3.60 -12.83 -2.91
CA HIS A 138 3.20 -13.93 -3.81
C HIS A 138 4.35 -14.32 -4.74
N ILE A 139 5.05 -13.34 -5.31
CA ILE A 139 6.21 -13.61 -6.19
C ILE A 139 7.37 -14.24 -5.40
N ALA A 140 7.61 -13.78 -4.17
CA ALA A 140 8.62 -14.36 -3.30
C ALA A 140 8.33 -15.84 -3.02
N GLU A 141 7.07 -16.17 -2.74
CA GLU A 141 6.66 -17.54 -2.48
C GLU A 141 6.69 -18.42 -3.73
N MET A 142 6.28 -17.90 -4.89
CA MET A 142 6.47 -18.57 -6.18
C MET A 142 7.95 -18.93 -6.40
N ARG A 143 8.86 -18.00 -6.14
CA ARG A 143 10.30 -18.23 -6.25
C ARG A 143 10.78 -19.31 -5.28
N ASN A 144 10.31 -19.30 -4.03
CA ASN A 144 10.66 -20.30 -3.02
C ASN A 144 10.28 -21.72 -3.48
N TYR A 145 9.11 -21.89 -4.08
CA TYR A 145 8.64 -23.19 -4.57
C TYR A 145 9.35 -23.65 -5.87
N LEU A 146 9.85 -22.72 -6.67
CA LEU A 146 10.56 -23.02 -7.92
C LEU A 146 12.06 -23.26 -7.73
N GLN A 147 12.66 -22.75 -6.67
CA GLN A 147 14.05 -23.00 -6.35
C GLN A 147 14.12 -24.14 -5.34
N PRO A 148 14.65 -25.32 -5.71
CA PRO A 148 14.91 -26.37 -4.71
C PRO A 148 15.87 -25.82 -3.67
N SER A 149 15.52 -26.01 -2.39
CA SER A 149 16.25 -25.53 -1.23
C SER A 149 17.75 -25.83 -1.34
N ARG A 150 18.55 -24.82 -1.60
CA ARG A 150 19.92 -24.83 -1.13
C ARG A 150 19.83 -24.64 0.38
N ALA A 151 19.95 -25.75 1.11
CA ALA A 151 20.11 -25.72 2.53
C ALA A 151 21.35 -24.87 2.85
N GLY A 152 21.14 -23.77 3.51
CA GLY A 152 22.23 -22.92 3.99
C GLY A 152 22.00 -21.43 3.66
N GLY A 153 21.51 -20.68 4.65
CA GLY A 153 21.56 -19.24 4.68
C GLY A 153 20.26 -18.56 4.25
N ALA A 154 19.38 -18.31 5.22
CA ALA A 154 18.34 -17.30 5.11
C ALA A 154 19.00 -15.92 5.08
N ALA A 155 19.52 -15.51 3.94
CA ALA A 155 19.69 -14.10 3.63
C ALA A 155 18.34 -13.64 3.12
N GLY A 156 17.63 -12.82 3.90
CA GLY A 156 16.45 -12.11 3.45
C GLY A 156 16.74 -11.53 2.07
N ALA A 157 15.89 -11.85 1.09
CA ALA A 157 15.96 -11.21 -0.21
C ALA A 157 15.73 -9.71 0.03
N SER A 158 16.82 -8.96 0.17
CA SER A 158 16.80 -7.54 -0.02
C SER A 158 16.36 -7.34 -1.46
N VAL A 159 15.13 -6.90 -1.67
CA VAL A 159 14.76 -6.25 -2.90
C VAL A 159 15.74 -5.09 -3.00
N SER A 160 16.77 -5.24 -3.84
CA SER A 160 17.56 -4.10 -4.22
C SER A 160 16.66 -3.22 -5.08
N VAL A 161 15.93 -2.36 -4.41
CA VAL A 161 15.38 -1.19 -5.04
C VAL A 161 16.61 -0.50 -5.63
N HIS A 162 16.71 -0.44 -6.95
CA HIS A 162 17.64 0.46 -7.61
C HIS A 162 17.19 1.87 -7.29
N GLY A 163 17.32 2.23 -6.03
CA GLY A 163 16.98 3.50 -5.46
C GLY A 163 18.27 4.18 -5.06
N ARG A 164 18.40 5.38 -5.54
CA ARG A 164 19.35 6.38 -5.06
C ARG A 164 19.62 6.17 -3.58
N THR A 165 20.89 6.13 -3.21
CA THR A 165 21.33 6.17 -1.81
C THR A 165 20.60 7.31 -1.12
N PRO A 166 19.84 7.08 -0.04
CA PRO A 166 19.12 8.15 0.63
C PRO A 166 20.11 9.22 1.04
N ALA A 167 19.85 10.46 0.67
CA ALA A 167 20.61 11.60 1.15
C ALA A 167 20.51 11.64 2.68
N GLY A 168 21.59 11.41 3.42
CA GLY A 168 21.77 11.57 4.85
C GLY A 168 20.58 11.27 5.81
N PRO A 169 20.75 11.34 7.12
CA PRO A 169 19.65 11.20 8.08
C PRO A 169 18.65 12.35 7.95
N LEU A 170 17.36 12.06 8.24
CA LEU A 170 16.32 13.08 8.22
C LEU A 170 16.52 14.07 9.38
N GLU A 171 16.59 15.35 9.06
CA GLU A 171 16.72 16.45 10.03
C GLU A 171 15.38 16.74 10.74
N LYS A 172 14.95 15.83 11.62
CA LYS A 172 13.67 15.97 12.33
C LYS A 172 13.61 17.18 13.29
N LYS A 173 14.76 17.69 13.73
CA LYS A 173 14.83 18.95 14.49
C LYS A 173 14.29 20.15 13.72
N ALA A 174 14.33 20.09 12.39
CA ALA A 174 13.80 21.13 11.51
C ALA A 174 12.26 21.09 11.38
N ASN A 175 11.59 20.07 11.91
CA ASN A 175 10.13 19.96 11.84
C ASN A 175 9.39 21.06 12.64
N GLY A 176 10.04 21.67 13.64
CA GLY A 176 9.49 22.78 14.38
C GLY A 176 10.07 22.97 15.78
N PRO A 177 9.58 23.93 16.58
CA PRO A 177 10.07 24.22 17.92
C PRO A 177 9.92 23.05 18.91
N PHE A 178 8.79 22.37 18.88
CA PHE A 178 8.53 21.20 19.72
C PHE A 178 9.49 20.05 19.38
N SER A 179 9.60 19.71 18.08
CA SER A 179 10.52 18.67 17.61
C SER A 179 11.96 19.00 17.98
N ARG A 180 12.37 20.26 17.85
CA ARG A 180 13.72 20.70 18.22
C ARG A 180 14.00 20.45 19.71
N LYS A 181 13.12 20.88 20.60
CA LYS A 181 13.24 20.63 22.04
C LYS A 181 13.31 19.13 22.34
N LEU A 182 12.39 18.35 21.77
CA LEU A 182 12.34 16.91 21.97
C LEU A 182 13.66 16.22 21.59
N PHE A 183 14.22 16.52 20.42
CA PHE A 183 15.48 15.93 19.96
C PHE A 183 16.74 16.53 20.63
N ASN A 184 16.61 17.62 21.35
CA ASN A 184 17.67 18.16 22.22
C ASN A 184 17.59 17.61 23.64
N GLY A 185 16.55 16.85 24.00
CA GLY A 185 16.32 16.40 25.38
C GLY A 185 15.80 17.50 26.30
N GLU A 186 15.25 18.58 25.74
CA GLU A 186 14.65 19.67 26.47
C GLU A 186 13.20 19.36 26.84
N PHE A 187 12.72 19.99 27.93
CA PHE A 187 11.31 19.83 28.30
C PHE A 187 10.41 20.56 27.30
N ALA A 188 9.48 19.81 26.72
CA ALA A 188 8.51 20.30 25.75
C ALA A 188 7.08 20.15 26.27
N VAL A 189 6.24 21.15 26.01
CA VAL A 189 4.84 21.20 26.46
C VAL A 189 3.92 21.15 25.25
N SER A 190 3.03 20.15 25.20
CA SER A 190 1.94 20.09 24.25
C SER A 190 0.59 20.16 24.95
N VAL A 191 -0.38 20.82 24.33
CA VAL A 191 -1.72 21.01 24.90
C VAL A 191 -2.76 20.38 23.98
N GLU A 192 -3.56 19.44 24.52
CA GLU A 192 -4.63 18.80 23.77
C GLU A 192 -5.76 19.77 23.43
N VAL A 193 -6.16 19.80 22.18
CA VAL A 193 -7.28 20.58 21.67
C VAL A 193 -8.24 19.66 20.94
N LEU A 194 -9.46 19.59 21.45
CA LEU A 194 -10.53 18.83 20.83
C LEU A 194 -11.05 19.61 19.60
N PRO A 195 -10.94 19.06 18.37
CA PRO A 195 -11.55 19.67 17.19
C PRO A 195 -13.06 19.84 17.34
N PRO A 196 -13.67 20.80 16.64
CA PRO A 196 -15.09 21.05 16.77
C PRO A 196 -15.95 19.91 16.23
N ARG A 197 -17.11 19.69 16.85
CA ARG A 197 -18.09 18.70 16.37
C ARG A 197 -18.94 19.21 15.19
N GLY A 198 -18.94 20.49 14.98
CA GLY A 198 -19.73 21.13 13.92
C GLY A 198 -18.92 22.19 13.20
N THR A 199 -19.48 22.71 12.13
CA THR A 199 -18.84 23.69 11.23
C THR A 199 -19.35 25.11 11.40
N GLY A 200 -20.21 25.35 12.41
CA GLY A 200 -20.74 26.69 12.69
C GLY A 200 -19.62 27.70 13.02
N PRO A 201 -19.68 28.94 12.47
CA PRO A 201 -18.64 29.94 12.63
C PRO A 201 -18.24 30.18 14.08
N ARG A 202 -19.22 30.24 14.99
CA ARG A 202 -18.98 30.46 16.41
C ARG A 202 -18.16 29.34 17.05
N VAL A 203 -18.52 28.07 16.76
CA VAL A 203 -17.84 26.90 17.33
C VAL A 203 -16.39 26.80 16.84
N ILE A 204 -16.15 27.14 15.59
CA ILE A 204 -14.81 27.25 15.01
C ILE A 204 -14.01 28.33 15.68
N GLU A 205 -14.59 29.56 15.79
CA GLU A 205 -13.88 30.72 16.32
C GLU A 205 -13.50 30.55 17.80
N GLU A 206 -14.38 29.95 18.61
CA GLU A 206 -14.10 29.64 20.03
C GLU A 206 -12.83 28.76 20.18
N LYS A 207 -12.65 27.78 19.29
CA LYS A 207 -11.48 26.90 19.28
C LYS A 207 -10.23 27.61 18.79
N VAL A 208 -10.35 28.39 17.72
CA VAL A 208 -9.24 29.17 17.16
C VAL A 208 -8.78 30.23 18.16
N GLU A 209 -9.70 30.91 18.86
CA GLU A 209 -9.37 31.88 19.88
C GLU A 209 -8.64 31.26 21.07
N PHE A 210 -9.02 30.03 21.46
CA PHE A 210 -8.27 29.28 22.47
C PHE A 210 -6.82 29.07 22.03
N VAL A 211 -6.60 28.60 20.80
CA VAL A 211 -5.25 28.39 20.23
C VAL A 211 -4.47 29.70 20.14
N ARG A 212 -5.13 30.80 19.75
CA ARG A 212 -4.51 32.15 19.68
C ARG A 212 -3.99 32.59 21.07
N ARG A 213 -4.82 32.45 22.11
CA ARG A 213 -4.42 32.80 23.48
C ARG A 213 -3.30 31.90 23.99
N LEU A 214 -3.35 30.62 23.70
CA LEU A 214 -2.31 29.68 24.06
C LEU A 214 -0.97 30.05 23.41
N ALA A 215 -0.99 30.34 22.10
CA ALA A 215 0.20 30.80 21.39
C ALA A 215 0.75 32.13 21.92
N ALA A 216 -0.12 33.04 22.32
CA ALA A 216 0.29 34.32 22.91
C ALA A 216 0.89 34.17 24.33
N SER A 217 0.52 33.13 25.06
CA SER A 217 1.02 32.90 26.42
C SER A 217 2.48 32.46 26.46
N GLY A 218 3.00 31.82 25.40
CA GLY A 218 4.34 31.25 25.37
C GLY A 218 4.55 30.04 26.30
N LEU A 219 3.47 29.47 26.86
CA LEU A 219 3.52 28.36 27.81
C LEU A 219 3.50 26.97 27.17
N ALA A 220 3.23 26.90 25.89
CA ALA A 220 3.18 25.66 25.13
C ALA A 220 4.08 25.74 23.88
N ASP A 221 4.58 24.60 23.47
CA ASP A 221 5.40 24.43 22.26
C ASP A 221 4.58 23.82 21.11
N ALA A 222 3.53 23.07 21.45
CA ALA A 222 2.67 22.40 20.48
C ALA A 222 1.21 22.32 20.94
N ILE A 223 0.33 22.00 20.01
CA ILE A 223 -1.04 21.56 20.25
C ILE A 223 -1.26 20.18 19.66
N ASP A 224 -1.94 19.31 20.42
CA ASP A 224 -2.40 18.00 19.97
C ASP A 224 -3.85 18.09 19.53
N LEU A 225 -4.15 17.75 18.27
CA LEU A 225 -5.52 17.74 17.76
C LEU A 225 -6.05 16.31 17.76
N THR A 226 -7.03 16.02 18.62
CA THR A 226 -7.58 14.67 18.77
C THR A 226 -8.36 14.18 17.55
N ASP A 227 -8.31 12.88 17.25
CA ASP A 227 -8.99 12.27 16.11
C ASP A 227 -10.15 11.36 16.58
N GLY A 228 -11.35 11.90 16.58
CA GLY A 228 -12.59 11.14 16.83
C GLY A 228 -12.62 10.42 18.17
N SER A 229 -12.14 11.06 19.26
CA SER A 229 -12.14 10.48 20.60
C SER A 229 -13.55 10.01 21.02
N ARG A 230 -13.62 8.88 21.73
CA ARG A 230 -14.87 8.19 22.11
C ARG A 230 -15.75 7.80 20.92
N GLY A 231 -15.20 7.67 19.72
CA GLY A 231 -15.98 7.35 18.52
C GLY A 231 -16.96 8.46 18.09
N ILE A 232 -16.69 9.71 18.44
CA ILE A 232 -17.50 10.86 18.02
C ILE A 232 -16.87 11.45 16.76
N ALA A 233 -17.70 11.68 15.73
CA ALA A 233 -17.26 12.37 14.53
C ALA A 233 -16.98 13.85 14.83
N LEU A 234 -15.75 14.28 14.60
CA LEU A 234 -15.27 15.65 14.75
C LEU A 234 -14.72 16.14 13.40
N VAL A 235 -14.47 17.44 13.29
CA VAL A 235 -13.69 17.94 12.15
C VAL A 235 -12.34 17.22 12.15
N PRO A 236 -11.90 16.62 11.01
CA PRO A 236 -10.64 15.89 10.97
C PRO A 236 -9.45 16.75 11.40
N PRO A 237 -8.50 16.20 12.18
CA PRO A 237 -7.41 17.01 12.75
C PRO A 237 -6.58 17.78 11.72
N GLY A 238 -6.29 17.17 10.56
CA GLY A 238 -5.53 17.84 9.50
C GLY A 238 -6.30 18.96 8.82
N ASP A 239 -7.62 18.84 8.71
CA ASP A 239 -8.46 19.90 8.16
C ASP A 239 -8.60 21.05 9.17
N PHE A 240 -8.76 20.73 10.45
CA PHE A 240 -8.81 21.73 11.50
C PHE A 240 -7.46 22.47 11.67
N ALA A 241 -6.33 21.77 11.46
CA ALA A 241 -5.01 22.40 11.39
C ALA A 241 -4.95 23.49 10.29
N GLY A 242 -5.53 23.19 9.12
CA GLY A 242 -5.67 24.18 8.03
C GLY A 242 -6.49 25.38 8.46
N VAL A 243 -7.65 25.16 9.08
CA VAL A 243 -8.51 26.26 9.60
C VAL A 243 -7.77 27.13 10.62
N ILE A 244 -7.03 26.53 11.56
CA ILE A 244 -6.22 27.26 12.55
C ILE A 244 -5.20 28.14 11.84
N ARG A 245 -4.44 27.59 10.89
CA ARG A 245 -3.41 28.32 10.14
C ARG A 245 -4.00 29.49 9.37
N ASP A 246 -5.08 29.26 8.64
CA ASP A 246 -5.76 30.29 7.86
C ASP A 246 -6.28 31.44 8.74
N ARG A 247 -6.89 31.11 9.89
CA ARG A 247 -7.46 32.11 10.80
C ARG A 247 -6.42 32.88 11.62
N LEU A 248 -5.28 32.26 11.90
CA LEU A 248 -4.19 32.88 12.69
C LEU A 248 -3.11 33.50 11.83
N GLY A 249 -3.20 33.37 10.49
CA GLY A 249 -2.20 33.88 9.56
C GLY A 249 -0.86 33.15 9.69
N TRP A 250 -0.87 31.87 10.08
CA TRP A 250 0.33 31.05 10.15
C TRP A 250 0.62 30.50 8.76
N THR A 251 1.54 31.16 8.07
CA THR A 251 1.96 30.76 6.71
C THR A 251 3.21 29.90 6.76
N PRO A 252 3.51 29.18 5.68
CA PRO A 252 4.77 28.43 5.56
C PRO A 252 6.03 29.30 5.78
N GLU A 253 5.95 30.58 5.43
CA GLU A 253 7.05 31.55 5.57
C GLU A 253 7.16 32.08 7.01
N ALA A 254 6.02 32.40 7.63
CA ALA A 254 5.98 32.89 9.01
C ALA A 254 6.17 31.77 10.03
N GLY A 255 5.84 30.52 9.65
CA GLY A 255 5.82 29.36 10.52
C GLY A 255 4.63 29.35 11.48
N ASP A 256 4.39 28.18 12.09
CA ASP A 256 3.43 28.03 13.18
C ASP A 256 4.05 28.53 14.49
N ARG A 257 3.31 29.30 15.25
CA ARG A 257 3.76 29.71 16.61
C ARG A 257 3.71 28.56 17.62
N LEU A 258 2.78 27.63 17.40
CA LEU A 258 2.70 26.34 18.09
C LEU A 258 2.76 25.25 17.05
N GLU A 259 3.60 24.24 17.26
CA GLU A 259 3.66 23.09 16.38
C GLU A 259 2.33 22.31 16.46
N ILE A 260 1.80 21.85 15.33
CA ILE A 260 0.52 21.15 15.27
C ILE A 260 0.78 19.65 15.14
N ILE A 261 0.25 18.89 16.09
CA ILE A 261 0.37 17.43 16.16
C ILE A 261 -1.02 16.81 15.99
N PRO A 262 -1.46 16.49 14.78
CA PRO A 262 -2.71 15.75 14.63
C PRO A 262 -2.56 14.34 15.20
N HIS A 263 -3.52 13.91 16.00
CA HIS A 263 -3.72 12.50 16.26
C HIS A 263 -4.21 11.81 15.00
N PHE A 264 -3.92 10.54 14.86
CA PHE A 264 -4.30 9.75 13.72
C PHE A 264 -4.86 8.41 14.21
N SER A 265 -6.17 8.27 14.15
CA SER A 265 -6.86 7.02 14.50
C SER A 265 -6.84 6.05 13.32
N THR A 266 -6.50 4.79 13.58
CA THR A 266 -6.53 3.73 12.57
C THR A 266 -7.91 3.09 12.43
N ARG A 267 -8.88 3.49 13.24
CA ARG A 267 -10.21 2.91 13.28
C ARG A 267 -10.99 3.06 11.99
N ASP A 268 -10.94 4.22 11.35
CA ASP A 268 -11.93 4.63 10.35
C ASP A 268 -11.46 4.47 8.90
N LEU A 269 -10.17 4.23 8.70
CA LEU A 269 -9.55 4.17 7.37
C LEU A 269 -8.90 2.81 7.12
N ASN A 270 -8.95 2.37 5.87
CA ASN A 270 -8.09 1.29 5.40
C ASN A 270 -6.65 1.82 5.16
N ALA A 271 -5.70 0.91 4.94
CA ALA A 271 -4.29 1.26 4.75
C ALA A 271 -4.07 2.31 3.64
N MET A 272 -4.82 2.22 2.54
CA MET A 272 -4.74 3.19 1.44
C MET A 272 -5.22 4.59 1.86
N GLY A 273 -6.33 4.68 2.59
CA GLY A 273 -6.84 5.93 3.14
C GLY A 273 -5.90 6.52 4.19
N MET A 274 -5.28 5.67 5.00
CA MET A 274 -4.27 6.09 5.98
C MET A 274 -3.06 6.72 5.31
N GLN A 275 -2.49 6.07 4.29
CA GLN A 275 -1.38 6.60 3.52
C GLN A 275 -1.75 7.93 2.85
N SER A 276 -2.89 7.99 2.18
CA SER A 276 -3.37 9.20 1.50
C SER A 276 -3.50 10.39 2.46
N ARG A 277 -4.07 10.17 3.65
CA ARG A 277 -4.19 11.21 4.68
C ARG A 277 -2.82 11.69 5.17
N LEU A 278 -1.86 10.78 5.41
CA LEU A 278 -0.50 11.15 5.82
C LEU A 278 0.23 11.93 4.74
N MET A 279 0.09 11.56 3.47
CA MET A 279 0.63 12.33 2.37
C MET A 279 0.05 13.75 2.34
N GLY A 280 -1.26 13.89 2.62
CA GLY A 280 -1.92 15.18 2.77
C GLY A 280 -1.34 16.00 3.93
N TYR A 281 -1.03 15.39 5.06
CA TYR A 281 -0.37 16.07 6.19
C TYR A 281 1.01 16.57 5.79
N HIS A 282 1.83 15.71 5.21
CA HIS A 282 3.18 16.07 4.79
C HIS A 282 3.19 17.20 3.74
N SER A 283 2.28 17.17 2.76
CA SER A 283 2.15 18.23 1.75
C SER A 283 1.78 19.59 2.33
N ARG A 284 1.10 19.61 3.49
CA ARG A 284 0.76 20.81 4.27
C ARG A 284 1.80 21.18 5.32
N ARG A 285 2.99 20.57 5.29
CA ARG A 285 4.04 20.75 6.29
C ARG A 285 3.60 20.43 7.72
N ILE A 286 2.73 19.44 7.87
CA ILE A 286 2.42 18.83 9.16
C ILE A 286 3.33 17.61 9.28
N HIS A 287 4.39 17.73 10.08
CA HIS A 287 5.45 16.72 10.16
C HIS A 287 5.42 15.94 11.48
N ASN A 288 4.62 16.35 12.46
CA ASN A 288 4.42 15.60 13.69
C ASN A 288 3.08 14.89 13.65
N VAL A 289 3.04 13.63 14.00
CA VAL A 289 1.81 12.83 14.04
C VAL A 289 1.84 11.89 15.24
N LEU A 290 0.72 11.79 15.95
CA LEU A 290 0.55 10.85 17.05
C LEU A 290 -0.42 9.75 16.65
N PHE A 291 0.07 8.52 16.51
CA PHE A 291 -0.76 7.37 16.13
C PHE A 291 -1.46 6.75 17.31
N ILE A 292 -2.78 6.57 17.16
CA ILE A 292 -3.63 5.84 18.10
C ILE A 292 -4.44 4.78 17.36
N THR A 293 -4.73 3.66 18.02
CA THR A 293 -5.60 2.64 17.43
C THR A 293 -7.05 3.16 17.32
N GLY A 294 -7.45 4.00 18.25
CA GLY A 294 -8.80 4.57 18.33
C GLY A 294 -9.77 3.67 19.09
N ASP A 295 -10.80 4.28 19.65
CA ASP A 295 -11.85 3.58 20.40
C ASP A 295 -12.76 2.80 19.42
N PRO A 296 -13.14 1.55 19.74
CA PRO A 296 -14.04 0.79 18.88
C PRO A 296 -15.41 1.47 18.75
N PRO A 297 -16.06 1.39 17.58
CA PRO A 297 -17.35 2.06 17.33
C PRO A 297 -18.45 1.74 18.33
N LYS A 298 -18.43 0.54 18.93
CA LYS A 298 -19.37 0.14 19.97
C LYS A 298 -19.36 1.06 21.21
N MET A 299 -18.27 1.81 21.42
CA MET A 299 -18.18 2.82 22.49
C MET A 299 -18.75 4.17 22.08
N SER A 300 -19.09 4.36 20.81
CA SER A 300 -19.65 5.61 20.32
C SER A 300 -21.06 5.80 20.85
N PRO A 301 -21.37 6.96 21.45
CA PRO A 301 -22.74 7.26 21.87
C PRO A 301 -23.68 7.53 20.69
N THR A 302 -23.12 7.83 19.51
CA THR A 302 -23.89 8.25 18.34
C THR A 302 -23.89 7.19 17.23
N TYR A 303 -22.76 6.49 17.01
CA TYR A 303 -22.58 5.56 15.89
C TYR A 303 -22.12 4.16 16.33
N PRO A 304 -22.78 3.50 17.29
CA PRO A 304 -22.30 2.23 17.84
C PRO A 304 -22.28 1.07 16.83
N ARG A 305 -22.97 1.23 15.69
CA ARG A 305 -23.05 0.23 14.62
C ARG A 305 -22.15 0.55 13.42
N SER A 306 -21.32 1.60 13.51
CA SER A 306 -20.36 1.91 12.44
C SER A 306 -19.38 0.77 12.28
N THR A 307 -18.96 0.51 11.04
CA THR A 307 -17.93 -0.48 10.74
C THR A 307 -16.56 0.08 11.10
N ALA A 308 -15.85 -0.64 11.97
CA ALA A 308 -14.43 -0.38 12.20
C ALA A 308 -13.61 -1.08 11.12
N VAL A 309 -12.61 -0.40 10.60
CA VAL A 309 -11.72 -0.95 9.57
C VAL A 309 -10.52 -1.65 10.21
N PHE A 310 -9.74 -0.91 11.01
CA PHE A 310 -8.59 -1.43 11.75
C PHE A 310 -7.66 -2.32 10.90
N ASP A 311 -7.36 -1.93 9.65
CA ASP A 311 -6.35 -2.64 8.84
C ASP A 311 -4.99 -2.68 9.55
N LEU A 312 -4.71 -1.65 10.33
CA LEU A 312 -3.51 -1.51 11.16
C LEU A 312 -3.90 -1.03 12.56
N ASP A 313 -3.12 -1.39 13.54
CA ASP A 313 -3.13 -0.74 14.86
C ASP A 313 -2.08 0.39 14.92
N SER A 314 -1.99 1.07 16.06
CA SER A 314 -1.02 2.16 16.23
C SER A 314 0.44 1.70 16.09
N VAL A 315 0.76 0.46 16.45
CA VAL A 315 2.11 -0.11 16.29
C VAL A 315 2.43 -0.33 14.81
N GLY A 316 1.47 -0.90 14.07
CA GLY A 316 1.54 -1.05 12.63
C GLY A 316 1.77 0.29 11.93
N MET A 317 1.03 1.34 12.32
CA MET A 317 1.19 2.69 11.75
C MET A 317 2.55 3.30 12.04
N VAL A 318 3.09 3.15 13.27
CA VAL A 318 4.46 3.59 13.59
C VAL A 318 5.45 2.93 12.63
N ARG A 319 5.33 1.60 12.46
CA ARG A 319 6.19 0.84 11.53
C ARG A 319 6.06 1.34 10.09
N TYR A 320 4.85 1.50 9.57
CA TYR A 320 4.63 1.92 8.20
C TYR A 320 5.10 3.35 7.95
N ALA A 321 4.83 4.29 8.86
CA ALA A 321 5.31 5.65 8.71
C ALA A 321 6.84 5.74 8.81
N HIS A 322 7.47 4.98 9.72
CA HIS A 322 8.92 4.98 9.88
C HIS A 322 9.65 4.25 8.74
N SER A 323 9.27 3.00 8.48
CA SER A 323 10.03 2.12 7.59
C SER A 323 9.67 2.27 6.11
N PHE A 324 8.53 2.90 5.80
CA PHE A 324 8.09 3.12 4.43
C PHE A 324 8.03 4.61 4.10
N LEU A 325 7.12 5.39 4.67
CA LEU A 325 6.97 6.79 4.26
C LEU A 325 8.24 7.62 4.51
N ASN A 326 8.83 7.53 5.70
CA ASN A 326 10.11 8.18 6.00
C ASN A 326 11.31 7.58 5.26
N ALA A 327 11.13 6.45 4.60
CA ALA A 327 12.10 5.85 3.68
C ALA A 327 11.84 6.21 2.20
N GLY A 328 10.77 6.97 1.92
CA GLY A 328 10.39 7.36 0.56
C GLY A 328 9.61 6.30 -0.21
N LEU A 329 9.01 5.36 0.52
CA LEU A 329 8.22 4.25 -0.02
C LEU A 329 6.75 4.40 0.37
N ASP A 330 5.86 3.93 -0.49
CA ASP A 330 4.47 3.73 -0.13
C ASP A 330 4.29 2.47 0.75
N PHE A 331 3.08 2.22 1.25
CA PHE A 331 2.80 1.04 2.08
C PHE A 331 2.93 -0.29 1.31
N GLY A 332 2.96 -0.25 -0.02
CA GLY A 332 3.25 -1.40 -0.89
C GLY A 332 4.75 -1.58 -1.20
N GLY A 333 5.61 -0.69 -0.69
CA GLY A 333 7.06 -0.74 -0.92
C GLY A 333 7.51 -0.12 -2.25
N GLN A 334 6.63 0.65 -2.92
CA GLN A 334 6.99 1.37 -4.14
C GLN A 334 7.46 2.79 -3.81
N PRO A 335 8.35 3.40 -4.62
CA PRO A 335 8.77 4.78 -4.42
C PRO A 335 7.59 5.76 -4.43
N LEU A 336 7.55 6.69 -3.46
CA LEU A 336 6.49 7.69 -3.31
C LEU A 336 6.44 8.72 -4.46
N GLY A 337 7.43 8.75 -5.31
CA GLY A 337 7.48 9.67 -6.44
C GLY A 337 8.80 9.61 -7.20
N ARG A 338 8.93 10.48 -8.21
CA ARG A 338 10.11 10.55 -9.08
C ARG A 338 11.10 11.66 -8.68
N GLN A 339 10.81 12.41 -7.63
CA GLN A 339 11.67 13.47 -7.12
C GLN A 339 12.99 12.92 -6.56
N ALA A 340 13.96 13.80 -6.34
CA ALA A 340 15.29 13.45 -5.87
C ALA A 340 15.27 12.84 -4.46
N ASP A 341 14.44 13.36 -3.56
CA ASP A 341 14.18 12.81 -2.23
C ASP A 341 12.66 12.66 -2.03
N PRO A 342 12.11 11.45 -2.13
CA PRO A 342 10.69 11.19 -1.94
C PRO A 342 10.31 10.96 -0.47
N ARG A 343 11.26 11.04 0.47
CA ARG A 343 11.01 10.73 1.89
C ARG A 343 10.06 11.72 2.53
N THR A 344 9.19 11.21 3.40
CA THR A 344 8.50 12.07 4.36
C THR A 344 9.40 12.33 5.58
N HIS A 345 9.08 13.35 6.37
CA HIS A 345 9.90 13.79 7.51
C HIS A 345 9.15 13.63 8.84
N PHE A 346 8.25 12.66 8.95
CA PHE A 346 7.43 12.54 10.14
C PHE A 346 8.24 12.29 11.42
N THR A 347 8.02 13.14 12.42
CA THR A 347 8.25 12.83 13.82
C THR A 347 7.04 12.05 14.32
N ILE A 348 7.27 10.85 14.80
CA ILE A 348 6.21 9.87 15.06
C ILE A 348 6.05 9.70 16.57
N GLY A 349 4.86 9.99 17.07
CA GLY A 349 4.43 9.69 18.42
C GLY A 349 3.40 8.55 18.47
N SER A 350 3.26 7.91 19.61
CA SER A 350 2.18 6.95 19.87
C SER A 350 1.82 6.92 21.35
N GLY A 351 0.54 6.73 21.64
CA GLY A 351 0.06 6.56 23.00
C GLY A 351 0.51 5.22 23.60
N ALA A 352 0.94 5.23 24.87
CA ALA A 352 1.15 4.04 25.66
C ALA A 352 0.18 4.08 26.85
N ALA A 353 -0.59 3.00 27.05
CA ALA A 353 -1.51 2.87 28.18
C ALA A 353 -0.90 1.83 29.17
N PRO A 354 -0.23 2.26 30.24
CA PRO A 354 0.48 1.35 31.15
C PRO A 354 -0.42 0.28 31.79
N ALA A 355 -1.67 0.63 32.06
CA ALA A 355 -2.63 -0.29 32.68
C ALA A 355 -3.16 -1.39 31.74
N ALA A 356 -3.07 -1.20 30.42
CA ALA A 356 -3.59 -2.13 29.41
C ALA A 356 -2.49 -2.91 28.67
N LEU A 357 -1.22 -2.60 28.93
CA LEU A 357 -0.11 -3.16 28.19
C LEU A 357 0.75 -4.02 29.11
N THR A 358 1.06 -5.20 28.60
CA THR A 358 2.26 -5.89 29.07
C THR A 358 3.47 -5.02 28.73
N VAL A 359 4.47 -5.00 29.60
CA VAL A 359 5.75 -4.29 29.39
C VAL A 359 6.34 -4.62 28.01
N ALA A 360 6.19 -5.86 27.54
CA ALA A 360 6.62 -6.29 26.22
C ALA A 360 6.03 -5.46 25.08
N ARG A 361 4.74 -5.14 25.14
CA ARG A 361 4.06 -4.38 24.05
C ARG A 361 4.39 -2.87 24.11
N ALA A 362 4.68 -2.34 25.28
CA ALA A 362 5.20 -0.97 25.42
C ALA A 362 6.63 -0.87 24.85
N LEU A 363 7.48 -1.85 25.16
CA LEU A 363 8.85 -1.94 24.62
C LEU A 363 8.85 -2.12 23.09
N GLU A 364 7.93 -2.92 22.55
CA GLU A 364 7.78 -3.07 21.09
C GLU A 364 7.48 -1.72 20.41
N LYS A 365 6.66 -0.87 21.01
CA LYS A 365 6.39 0.48 20.49
C LYS A 365 7.60 1.39 20.52
N LEU A 366 8.44 1.26 21.54
CA LEU A 366 9.63 2.10 21.72
C LEU A 366 10.81 1.66 20.87
N GLN A 367 10.86 0.39 20.46
CA GLN A 367 11.95 -0.17 19.64
C GLN A 367 11.74 0.01 18.13
N ARG A 368 10.60 0.52 17.69
CA ARG A 368 10.24 0.78 16.31
C ARG A 368 10.19 2.27 16.01
#